data_ba5696121d35105a65803c25dfe30a8c
#
_entry.id   ba5696121d35105a65803c25dfe30a8c
#
_cell.length_a   1.000
_cell.length_b   1.000
_cell.length_c   1.000
_cell.angle_alpha   90.00
_cell.angle_beta   90.00
_cell.angle_gamma   90.00
#
_symmetry.space_group_name_H-M   'P 1'
#
loop_
_entity.id
_entity.type
_entity.pdbx_description
1 polymer ?
#
loop_
_entity_poly.entity_id
_entity_poly.type
_entity_poly.pdbx_seq_one_letter_code
_entity_poly.pdbx_strand_id
1 'polypeptide(L)'
;MQVDEMTALVERHLKAEGAGDVDAAISVYTDDIEHDVVGWPTGPSRGKEAARAFYDDLVAAFRVESERPTHRYVTGDAMVLDQEMTGTVVGTFLGMPGNGRRVSFRIMHVFEFRDGLISRENIWLDTGAIARQLGAA
;
A
#
# COMPACT_ATOMS: atom_id res chain seq x y z
N MET A 1 -6.89 -17.01 -12.31
CA MET A 1 -5.82 -17.23 -11.30
C MET A 1 -6.43 -17.85 -10.06
N GLN A 2 -5.74 -18.80 -9.47
CA GLN A 2 -6.23 -19.46 -8.25
C GLN A 2 -6.05 -18.58 -7.02
N VAL A 3 -6.89 -18.79 -6.01
CA VAL A 3 -6.85 -17.99 -4.77
C VAL A 3 -5.48 -18.04 -4.09
N ASP A 4 -4.86 -19.22 -4.05
CA ASP A 4 -3.54 -19.38 -3.43
C ASP A 4 -2.46 -18.62 -4.17
N GLU A 5 -2.55 -18.52 -5.49
CA GLU A 5 -1.62 -17.73 -6.30
C GLU A 5 -1.78 -16.23 -6.03
N MET A 6 -3.03 -15.76 -5.97
CA MET A 6 -3.32 -14.36 -5.62
C MET A 6 -2.78 -14.02 -4.23
N THR A 7 -3.04 -14.89 -3.27
CA THR A 7 -2.59 -14.69 -1.89
C THR A 7 -1.07 -14.63 -1.82
N ALA A 8 -0.37 -15.53 -2.50
CA ALA A 8 1.10 -15.53 -2.51
C ALA A 8 1.69 -14.26 -3.12
N LEU A 9 1.10 -13.74 -4.21
CA LEU A 9 1.54 -12.49 -4.82
C LEU A 9 1.35 -11.31 -3.87
N VAL A 10 0.18 -11.21 -3.25
CA VAL A 10 -0.14 -10.11 -2.32
C VAL A 10 0.77 -10.17 -1.09
N GLU A 11 0.99 -11.35 -0.52
CA GLU A 11 1.88 -11.52 0.62
C GLU A 11 3.32 -11.12 0.28
N ARG A 12 3.82 -11.51 -0.90
CA ARG A 12 5.14 -11.10 -1.37
C ARG A 12 5.26 -9.59 -1.50
N HIS A 13 4.24 -8.96 -2.07
CA HIS A 13 4.21 -7.51 -2.23
C HIS A 13 4.24 -6.79 -0.88
N LEU A 14 3.35 -7.16 0.03
CA LEU A 14 3.23 -6.50 1.33
C LEU A 14 4.47 -6.73 2.20
N LYS A 15 5.04 -7.92 2.15
CA LYS A 15 6.28 -8.23 2.88
C LYS A 15 7.45 -7.36 2.39
N ALA A 16 7.59 -7.22 1.07
CA ALA A 16 8.63 -6.39 0.47
C ALA A 16 8.45 -4.92 0.83
N GLU A 17 7.22 -4.42 0.76
CA GLU A 17 6.88 -3.04 1.15
C GLU A 17 7.25 -2.80 2.62
N GLY A 18 6.84 -3.70 3.50
CA GLY A 18 7.15 -3.59 4.93
C GLY A 18 8.64 -3.65 5.25
N ALA A 19 9.43 -4.33 4.42
CA ALA A 19 10.89 -4.39 4.55
C ALA A 19 11.61 -3.22 3.88
N GLY A 20 10.88 -2.34 3.18
CA GLY A 20 11.48 -1.23 2.44
C GLY A 20 12.17 -1.66 1.14
N ASP A 21 11.91 -2.86 0.65
CA ASP A 21 12.47 -3.41 -0.59
C ASP A 21 11.59 -3.03 -1.78
N VAL A 22 11.84 -1.87 -2.36
CA VAL A 22 11.03 -1.32 -3.44
C VAL A 22 11.10 -2.19 -4.70
N ASP A 23 12.28 -2.71 -5.05
CA ASP A 23 12.43 -3.57 -6.22
C ASP A 23 11.57 -4.82 -6.11
N ALA A 24 11.59 -5.48 -4.97
CA ALA A 24 10.75 -6.66 -4.72
C ALA A 24 9.28 -6.30 -4.67
N ALA A 25 8.92 -5.14 -4.09
CA ALA A 25 7.53 -4.69 -4.00
C ALA A 25 6.88 -4.52 -5.37
N ILE A 26 7.60 -3.95 -6.35
CA ILE A 26 7.06 -3.73 -7.70
C ILE A 26 7.25 -4.94 -8.63
N SER A 27 8.04 -5.93 -8.23
CA SER A 27 8.33 -7.11 -9.08
C SER A 27 7.08 -7.95 -9.39
N VAL A 28 6.05 -7.83 -8.57
CA VAL A 28 4.78 -8.56 -8.73
C VAL A 28 3.77 -7.84 -9.61
N TYR A 29 4.11 -6.66 -10.11
CA TYR A 29 3.24 -5.82 -10.94
C TYR A 29 3.41 -6.11 -12.44
N THR A 30 2.32 -5.93 -13.19
CA THR A 30 2.40 -5.83 -14.66
C THR A 30 3.14 -4.54 -15.04
N ASP A 31 3.68 -4.50 -16.26
CA ASP A 31 4.39 -3.31 -16.73
C ASP A 31 3.50 -2.07 -16.78
N ASP A 32 2.20 -2.25 -17.03
CA ASP A 32 1.20 -1.19 -17.11
C ASP A 32 0.37 -1.03 -15.85
N ILE A 33 0.89 -1.44 -14.70
CA ILE A 33 0.19 -1.36 -13.41
C ILE A 33 -0.54 -0.02 -13.23
N GLU A 34 -1.79 -0.08 -12.82
CA GLU A 34 -2.52 1.08 -12.34
C GLU A 34 -2.43 1.12 -10.81
N HIS A 35 -1.78 2.14 -10.29
CA HIS A 35 -1.57 2.31 -8.86
C HIS A 35 -2.33 3.56 -8.39
N ASP A 36 -3.30 3.37 -7.51
CA ASP A 36 -4.22 4.42 -7.09
C ASP A 36 -4.34 4.44 -5.57
N VAL A 37 -3.65 5.38 -4.94
CA VAL A 37 -3.79 5.64 -3.50
C VAL A 37 -4.73 6.82 -3.34
N VAL A 38 -5.94 6.54 -2.91
CA VAL A 38 -6.99 7.56 -2.77
C VAL A 38 -6.60 8.53 -1.65
N GLY A 39 -6.61 9.81 -1.97
CA GLY A 39 -6.16 10.88 -1.07
C GLY A 39 -4.69 11.24 -1.20
N TRP A 40 -3.91 10.51 -1.99
CA TRP A 40 -2.51 10.85 -2.25
C TRP A 40 -2.43 12.06 -3.20
N PRO A 41 -1.52 13.02 -2.94
CA PRO A 41 -1.48 14.28 -3.72
C PRO A 41 -1.26 14.13 -5.21
N THR A 42 -0.56 13.08 -5.64
CA THR A 42 -0.24 12.87 -7.06
C THR A 42 -1.38 12.24 -7.87
N GLY A 43 -2.41 11.71 -7.20
CA GLY A 43 -3.48 10.98 -7.86
C GLY A 43 -3.05 9.62 -8.40
N PRO A 44 -3.92 8.97 -9.21
CA PRO A 44 -3.61 7.67 -9.81
C PRO A 44 -2.42 7.74 -10.76
N SER A 45 -1.64 6.67 -10.83
CA SER A 45 -0.49 6.58 -11.73
C SER A 45 -0.51 5.26 -12.51
N ARG A 46 0.23 5.23 -13.62
CA ARG A 46 0.39 4.04 -14.45
C ARG A 46 1.87 3.73 -14.68
N GLY A 47 2.16 2.43 -14.67
CA GLY A 47 3.49 1.92 -14.98
C GLY A 47 4.35 1.69 -13.75
N LYS A 48 5.33 0.80 -13.90
CA LYS A 48 6.22 0.41 -12.81
C LYS A 48 7.07 1.56 -12.29
N GLU A 49 7.51 2.46 -13.18
CA GLU A 49 8.35 3.58 -12.75
C GLU A 49 7.60 4.57 -11.86
N ALA A 50 6.34 4.85 -12.16
CA ALA A 50 5.50 5.69 -11.31
C ALA A 50 5.22 5.02 -9.96
N ALA A 51 4.98 3.70 -9.98
CA ALA A 51 4.80 2.93 -8.75
C ALA A 51 6.09 2.92 -7.92
N ARG A 52 7.25 2.79 -8.55
CA ARG A 52 8.56 2.89 -7.88
C ARG A 52 8.71 4.22 -7.16
N ALA A 53 8.41 5.32 -7.85
CA ALA A 53 8.52 6.65 -7.28
C ALA A 53 7.63 6.80 -6.03
N PHE A 54 6.41 6.27 -6.10
CA PHE A 54 5.50 6.24 -4.94
C PHE A 54 6.12 5.49 -3.76
N TYR A 55 6.65 4.28 -3.99
CA TYR A 55 7.22 3.47 -2.91
C TYR A 55 8.52 4.05 -2.37
N ASP A 56 9.34 4.68 -3.19
CA ASP A 56 10.53 5.38 -2.72
C ASP A 56 10.15 6.49 -1.72
N ASP A 57 9.11 7.27 -2.03
CA ASP A 57 8.59 8.31 -1.15
C ASP A 57 7.96 7.72 0.12
N LEU A 58 7.19 6.66 -0.03
CA LEU A 58 6.53 5.99 1.10
C LEU A 58 7.54 5.42 2.09
N VAL A 59 8.53 4.70 1.61
CA VAL A 59 9.58 4.08 2.43
C VAL A 59 10.40 5.15 3.16
N ALA A 60 10.65 6.27 2.52
CA ALA A 60 11.36 7.39 3.14
C ALA A 60 10.53 8.09 4.23
N ALA A 61 9.21 8.05 4.12
CA ALA A 61 8.31 8.77 5.02
C ALA A 61 7.72 7.91 6.14
N PHE A 62 7.56 6.61 5.91
CA PHE A 62 6.83 5.74 6.81
C PHE A 62 7.56 4.42 7.02
N ARG A 63 7.76 4.06 8.29
CA ARG A 63 8.37 2.78 8.67
C ARG A 63 7.31 1.85 9.23
N VAL A 64 7.04 0.77 8.50
CA VAL A 64 6.04 -0.22 8.91
C VAL A 64 6.51 -1.00 10.12
N GLU A 65 5.66 -1.09 11.14
CA GLU A 65 5.87 -1.94 12.31
C GLU A 65 5.06 -3.23 12.17
N SER A 66 3.78 -3.12 11.80
CA SER A 66 2.92 -4.27 11.59
C SER A 66 1.79 -3.96 10.61
N GLU A 67 1.38 -5.00 9.89
CA GLU A 67 0.19 -5.03 9.06
C GLU A 67 -0.66 -6.21 9.51
N ARG A 68 -1.86 -5.95 10.02
CA ARG A 68 -2.74 -6.99 10.56
C ARG A 68 -3.97 -7.13 9.67
N PRO A 69 -4.07 -8.20 8.86
CA PRO A 69 -5.27 -8.46 8.06
C PRO A 69 -6.48 -8.71 8.98
N THR A 70 -7.60 -8.07 8.67
CA THR A 70 -8.86 -8.26 9.40
C THR A 70 -9.90 -8.99 8.55
N HIS A 71 -9.98 -8.65 7.26
CA HIS A 71 -10.93 -9.27 6.33
C HIS A 71 -10.29 -9.43 4.96
N ARG A 72 -10.61 -10.53 4.28
CA ARG A 72 -10.17 -10.80 2.92
C ARG A 72 -11.33 -11.34 2.11
N TYR A 73 -11.57 -10.74 0.96
CA TYR A 73 -12.61 -11.13 0.03
C TYR A 73 -11.98 -11.39 -1.33
N VAL A 74 -12.35 -12.50 -1.96
CA VAL A 74 -11.78 -12.89 -3.26
C VAL A 74 -12.90 -13.13 -4.25
N THR A 75 -12.76 -12.56 -5.45
CA THR A 75 -13.59 -12.87 -6.62
C THR A 75 -12.71 -13.55 -7.67
N GLY A 76 -13.23 -13.75 -8.91
CA GLY A 76 -12.46 -14.41 -9.97
C GLY A 76 -11.10 -13.80 -10.25
N ASP A 77 -11.04 -12.46 -10.37
CA ASP A 77 -9.83 -11.73 -10.77
C ASP A 77 -9.40 -10.66 -9.79
N ALA A 78 -9.98 -10.64 -8.59
CA ALA A 78 -9.71 -9.57 -7.63
C ALA A 78 -9.67 -10.07 -6.19
N MET A 79 -8.93 -9.36 -5.36
CA MET A 79 -8.88 -9.57 -3.92
C MET A 79 -9.06 -8.23 -3.21
N VAL A 80 -9.93 -8.20 -2.21
CA VAL A 80 -10.05 -7.07 -1.28
C VAL A 80 -9.41 -7.48 0.04
N LEU A 81 -8.52 -6.65 0.56
CA LEU A 81 -7.82 -6.89 1.80
C LEU A 81 -8.01 -5.69 2.73
N ASP A 82 -8.69 -5.90 3.84
CA ASP A 82 -8.89 -4.91 4.90
C ASP A 82 -7.88 -5.19 6.00
N GLN A 83 -7.12 -4.17 6.42
CA GLN A 83 -6.02 -4.32 7.38
C GLN A 83 -5.98 -3.19 8.38
N GLU A 84 -5.28 -3.43 9.47
CA GLU A 84 -4.79 -2.39 10.37
C GLU A 84 -3.28 -2.26 10.19
N MET A 85 -2.84 -1.04 9.88
CA MET A 85 -1.45 -0.69 9.72
C MET A 85 -0.97 0.06 10.96
N THR A 86 0.20 -0.31 11.47
CA THR A 86 0.89 0.45 12.52
C THR A 86 2.32 0.72 12.08
N GLY A 87 2.77 1.92 12.29
CA GLY A 87 4.13 2.31 11.96
C GLY A 87 4.50 3.68 12.48
N THR A 88 5.69 4.13 12.10
CA THR A 88 6.24 5.42 12.52
C THR A 88 6.39 6.34 11.32
N VAL A 89 5.89 7.56 11.45
CA VAL A 89 6.08 8.60 10.43
C VAL A 89 7.39 9.30 10.71
N VAL A 90 8.42 8.95 9.92
CA VAL A 90 9.78 9.49 10.10
C VAL A 90 10.04 10.76 9.30
N GLY A 91 9.25 10.99 8.26
CA GLY A 91 9.34 12.19 7.43
C GLY A 91 8.00 12.90 7.40
N THR A 92 7.57 13.29 6.20
CA THR A 92 6.28 13.91 5.96
C THR A 92 5.36 12.89 5.30
N PHE A 93 4.18 12.68 5.87
CA PHE A 93 3.20 11.72 5.38
C PHE A 93 1.90 12.45 5.04
N LEU A 94 1.45 12.36 3.79
CA LEU A 94 0.26 13.09 3.30
C LEU A 94 0.33 14.60 3.60
N GLY A 95 1.51 15.18 3.43
CA GLY A 95 1.73 16.61 3.70
C GLY A 95 1.86 16.97 5.18
N MET A 96 1.82 16.00 6.09
CA MET A 96 1.89 16.22 7.54
C MET A 96 3.24 15.76 8.09
N PRO A 97 3.98 16.63 8.82
CA PRO A 97 5.22 16.20 9.47
C PRO A 97 4.92 15.20 10.59
N GLY A 98 5.65 14.08 10.57
CA GLY A 98 5.43 13.01 11.52
C GLY A 98 6.11 13.18 12.85
N ASN A 99 7.27 13.85 12.86
CA ASN A 99 8.09 14.05 14.06
C ASN A 99 8.42 12.77 14.81
N GLY A 100 8.55 11.65 14.08
CA GLY A 100 8.82 10.34 14.67
C GLY A 100 7.64 9.72 15.41
N ARG A 101 6.42 10.20 15.20
CA ARG A 101 5.23 9.67 15.88
C ARG A 101 4.82 8.32 15.33
N ARG A 102 4.41 7.44 16.22
CA ARG A 102 3.79 6.17 15.91
C ARG A 102 2.30 6.38 15.65
N VAL A 103 1.80 5.79 14.55
CA VAL A 103 0.40 5.89 14.15
C VAL A 103 -0.17 4.50 13.84
N SER A 104 -1.47 4.34 14.06
CA SER A 104 -2.22 3.15 13.66
C SER A 104 -3.46 3.59 12.91
N PHE A 105 -3.75 2.93 11.78
CA PHE A 105 -4.89 3.30 10.95
C PHE A 105 -5.39 2.11 10.12
N ARG A 106 -6.62 2.22 9.67
CA ARG A 106 -7.19 1.24 8.75
C ARG A 106 -6.76 1.55 7.33
N ILE A 107 -6.47 0.49 6.58
CA ILE A 107 -6.10 0.55 5.17
C ILE A 107 -6.81 -0.59 4.45
N MET A 108 -7.34 -0.30 3.27
CA MET A 108 -8.00 -1.29 2.43
C MET A 108 -7.35 -1.28 1.05
N HIS A 109 -7.00 -2.48 0.58
CA HIS A 109 -6.47 -2.69 -0.77
C HIS A 109 -7.48 -3.42 -1.62
N VAL A 110 -7.62 -3.00 -2.87
CA VAL A 110 -8.28 -3.78 -3.91
C VAL A 110 -7.22 -4.14 -4.94
N PHE A 111 -6.94 -5.42 -5.09
CA PHE A 111 -5.98 -5.94 -6.06
C PHE A 111 -6.72 -6.56 -7.23
N GLU A 112 -6.33 -6.22 -8.45
CA GLU A 112 -6.77 -6.89 -9.66
C GLU A 112 -5.57 -7.57 -10.30
N PHE A 113 -5.82 -8.73 -10.93
CA PHE A 113 -4.75 -9.60 -11.43
C PHE A 113 -4.92 -9.83 -12.93
N ARG A 114 -3.78 -9.91 -13.64
CA ARG A 114 -3.73 -10.27 -15.05
C ARG A 114 -2.37 -10.90 -15.36
N ASP A 115 -2.39 -11.97 -16.16
CA ASP A 115 -1.17 -12.66 -16.61
C ASP A 115 -0.25 -13.11 -15.46
N GLY A 116 -0.85 -13.55 -14.34
CA GLY A 116 -0.09 -14.03 -13.20
C GLY A 116 0.53 -12.95 -12.32
N LEU A 117 0.19 -11.68 -12.54
CA LEU A 117 0.73 -10.52 -11.82
C LEU A 117 -0.40 -9.61 -11.35
N ILE A 118 -0.04 -8.61 -10.54
CA ILE A 118 -0.98 -7.58 -10.09
C ILE A 118 -1.03 -6.48 -11.15
N SER A 119 -2.21 -6.25 -11.71
CA SER A 119 -2.43 -5.25 -12.77
C SER A 119 -3.01 -3.95 -12.24
N ARG A 120 -3.63 -3.98 -11.07
CA ARG A 120 -4.18 -2.79 -10.42
C ARG A 120 -4.09 -2.96 -8.91
N GLU A 121 -3.64 -1.92 -8.24
CA GLU A 121 -3.73 -1.82 -6.78
C GLU A 121 -4.38 -0.49 -6.43
N ASN A 122 -5.57 -0.57 -5.81
CA ASN A 122 -6.29 0.59 -5.32
C ASN A 122 -6.26 0.56 -3.79
N ILE A 123 -5.79 1.65 -3.18
CA ILE A 123 -5.57 1.71 -1.73
C ILE A 123 -6.41 2.85 -1.15
N TRP A 124 -7.11 2.54 -0.07
CA TRP A 124 -7.91 3.50 0.70
C TRP A 124 -7.36 3.56 2.12
N LEU A 125 -6.91 4.74 2.54
CA LEU A 125 -6.38 4.99 3.88
C LEU A 125 -7.41 5.77 4.70
N ASP A 126 -7.44 5.52 6.00
CA ASP A 126 -8.16 6.40 6.94
C ASP A 126 -7.31 7.64 7.21
N THR A 127 -7.36 8.60 6.29
CA THR A 127 -6.56 9.83 6.36
C THR A 127 -6.95 10.71 7.55
N GLY A 128 -8.22 10.67 7.96
CA GLY A 128 -8.68 11.40 9.13
C GLY A 128 -8.05 10.90 10.42
N ALA A 129 -7.93 9.57 10.58
CA ALA A 129 -7.27 8.97 11.74
C ALA A 129 -5.78 9.33 11.78
N ILE A 130 -5.12 9.28 10.63
CA ILE A 130 -3.71 9.68 10.51
C ILE A 130 -3.52 11.14 10.92
N ALA A 131 -4.34 12.04 10.38
CA ALA A 131 -4.28 13.46 10.68
C ALA A 131 -4.45 13.75 12.18
N ARG A 132 -5.45 13.12 12.81
CA ARG A 132 -5.68 13.29 14.25
C ARG A 132 -4.48 12.84 15.08
N GLN A 133 -3.88 11.72 14.74
CA GLN A 133 -2.73 11.17 15.47
C GLN A 133 -1.46 12.00 15.26
N LEU A 134 -1.32 12.65 14.12
CA LEU A 134 -0.18 13.53 13.84
C LEU A 134 -0.40 14.97 14.39
N GLY A 135 -1.54 15.22 15.01
CA GLY A 135 -1.86 16.51 15.61
C GLY A 135 -2.35 17.58 14.63
N ALA A 136 -2.73 17.18 13.44
CA ALA A 136 -3.41 18.06 12.49
C ALA A 136 -4.88 18.23 12.92
N ALA A 137 -5.36 19.46 12.82
CA ALA A 137 -6.75 19.76 13.18
C ALA A 137 -7.75 19.20 12.17
#